data_452ec312f3f24892e811a162d28dd4a8
#
_entry.id   452ec312f3f24892e811a162d28dd4a8
#
_cell.length_a   1.000
_cell.length_b   1.000
_cell.length_c   1.000
_cell.angle_alpha   90.00
_cell.angle_beta   90.00
_cell.angle_gamma   90.00
#
_symmetry.space_group_name_H-M   'P 1'
#
loop_
_entity.id
_entity.type
_entity.pdbx_description
1 polymer ?
#
loop_
_entity_poly.entity_id
_entity_poly.type
_entity_poly.pdbx_seq_one_letter_code
_entity_poly.pdbx_strand_id
1 'polypeptide(L)'
;MSLSNSAALMPVLPRKTTGAPAHACLVNASCTLVDNKVYVFGGFHMYTDEVYNDILVFNVNDSHWKRLEHVKGNWPVPRNSHTTTYWKDGKLVIFGGQDVNDEFLNDVYILHLRTLTWEKPEVSGDIPSGRAKHSAVIHNDKLYIAGGCQGKENDVSRDLHVLDLNTFTWEPHVPFVRRYSHFSCIYRNRLYIYGGMYASLDCATDIAFIDLDDMNVSQVVVKCEDSPPKLGQHFAQLCGNNLVVVVTQCLKYDENAIATTTGIWTLGLDSLRWRRHENSDMDQRHASWHYYVMNPDDRRFILFGTNDRDPDESNLTLVLTLDLETYGIVYVPPGAAGRDYSILFEKPEFADFTIMSSEKDMPPILVHRLILSTRWPHFRNICTSGMSEAASATLTLEDPYHSVRAFLRYLYTDSLEGMSVETVANLLVMGNRYCLDRLQKLCCADLHARMDVESVATVYARACMVQDEGLCQRALFKIMDDFGRVTKTAGFRELTHEQLIALWDAIPREAFITA
;
A
#
# COMPACT_ATOMS: atom_id res chain seq x y z
N MET A 1 -10.94 35.47 8.63
CA MET A 1 -11.58 34.23 9.05
C MET A 1 -11.88 33.47 7.76
N SER A 2 -10.97 32.66 7.31
CA SER A 2 -11.14 31.79 6.13
C SER A 2 -11.70 30.45 6.63
N LEU A 3 -12.99 30.24 6.45
CA LEU A 3 -13.58 28.91 6.58
C LEU A 3 -13.25 28.15 5.30
N SER A 4 -12.25 27.29 5.36
CA SER A 4 -12.02 26.29 4.34
C SER A 4 -13.10 25.20 4.48
N ASN A 5 -14.22 25.36 3.78
CA ASN A 5 -15.14 24.26 3.55
C ASN A 5 -14.59 23.43 2.38
N SER A 6 -13.66 22.50 2.67
CA SER A 6 -13.33 21.45 1.72
C SER A 6 -14.57 20.58 1.54
N ALA A 7 -14.94 20.27 0.30
CA ALA A 7 -15.92 19.25 0.00
C ALA A 7 -15.43 17.94 0.63
N ALA A 8 -16.04 17.53 1.73
CA ALA A 8 -15.62 16.33 2.44
C ALA A 8 -15.88 15.11 1.54
N LEU A 9 -14.85 14.32 1.32
CA LEU A 9 -15.01 12.93 0.85
C LEU A 9 -16.16 12.31 1.64
N MET A 10 -17.10 11.66 0.99
CA MET A 10 -18.08 10.86 1.71
C MET A 10 -17.30 9.93 2.63
N PRO A 11 -17.51 9.98 3.95
CA PRO A 11 -16.73 9.18 4.87
C PRO A 11 -16.86 7.72 4.48
N VAL A 12 -15.74 7.03 4.28
CA VAL A 12 -15.74 5.59 4.02
C VAL A 12 -16.29 4.94 5.28
N LEU A 13 -17.52 4.41 5.20
CA LEU A 13 -18.21 3.85 6.37
C LEU A 13 -17.72 2.43 6.62
N PRO A 14 -17.51 2.06 7.90
CA PRO A 14 -17.23 0.69 8.28
C PRO A 14 -18.39 -0.23 7.86
N ARG A 15 -18.04 -1.43 7.41
CA ARG A 15 -19.02 -2.48 7.08
C ARG A 15 -18.98 -3.57 8.16
N LYS A 16 -20.13 -4.17 8.45
CA LYS A 16 -20.16 -5.38 9.28
C LYS A 16 -19.60 -6.56 8.48
N THR A 17 -18.75 -7.36 9.14
CA THR A 17 -18.28 -8.63 8.60
C THR A 17 -19.36 -9.70 8.77
N THR A 18 -19.28 -10.79 8.01
CA THR A 18 -20.15 -11.95 8.13
C THR A 18 -19.36 -13.18 8.58
N GLY A 19 -20.04 -14.21 9.11
CA GLY A 19 -19.35 -15.37 9.67
C GLY A 19 -18.71 -14.99 11.00
N ALA A 20 -19.23 -15.48 12.11
CA ALA A 20 -18.73 -15.09 13.43
C ALA A 20 -17.27 -15.54 13.62
N PRO A 21 -16.32 -14.63 13.90
CA PRO A 21 -15.06 -15.04 14.49
C PRO A 21 -15.38 -15.67 15.86
N ALA A 22 -14.78 -16.84 16.12
CA ALA A 22 -15.08 -17.63 17.31
C ALA A 22 -14.65 -16.97 18.64
N HIS A 23 -13.91 -15.86 18.57
CA HIS A 23 -13.28 -15.21 19.73
C HIS A 23 -13.73 -13.77 19.84
N ALA A 24 -14.49 -13.48 20.88
CA ALA A 24 -14.79 -12.10 21.28
C ALA A 24 -13.51 -11.45 21.84
N CYS A 25 -13.40 -10.12 21.72
CA CYS A 25 -12.34 -9.32 22.36
C CYS A 25 -10.90 -9.85 22.14
N LEU A 26 -10.61 -10.40 20.96
CA LEU A 26 -9.29 -10.92 20.60
C LEU A 26 -8.28 -9.77 20.47
N VAL A 27 -7.15 -9.86 21.18
CA VAL A 27 -6.06 -8.88 21.12
C VAL A 27 -4.71 -9.58 20.94
N ASN A 28 -3.71 -8.83 20.43
CA ASN A 28 -2.34 -9.29 20.22
C ASN A 28 -2.19 -10.56 19.36
N ALA A 29 -3.18 -10.84 18.50
CA ALA A 29 -3.03 -11.82 17.43
C ALA A 29 -2.18 -11.22 16.29
N SER A 30 -1.57 -12.07 15.49
CA SER A 30 -0.93 -11.63 14.25
C SER A 30 -1.92 -11.59 13.10
N CYS A 31 -1.73 -10.65 12.16
CA CYS A 31 -2.61 -10.44 11.02
C CYS A 31 -1.77 -10.35 9.74
N THR A 32 -1.99 -11.26 8.80
CA THR A 32 -1.17 -11.35 7.56
C THR A 32 -2.05 -11.54 6.34
N LEU A 33 -1.88 -10.68 5.35
CA LEU A 33 -2.56 -10.76 4.07
C LEU A 33 -1.77 -11.65 3.11
N VAL A 34 -2.45 -12.61 2.49
CA VAL A 34 -1.92 -13.43 1.39
C VAL A 34 -2.97 -13.48 0.30
N ASP A 35 -2.67 -12.97 -0.87
CA ASP A 35 -3.62 -12.76 -1.96
C ASP A 35 -4.83 -11.93 -1.46
N ASN A 36 -6.05 -12.46 -1.57
CA ASN A 36 -7.28 -11.83 -1.08
C ASN A 36 -7.79 -12.42 0.25
N LYS A 37 -6.91 -13.01 1.07
CA LYS A 37 -7.26 -13.61 2.36
C LYS A 37 -6.38 -13.07 3.47
N VAL A 38 -7.01 -12.65 4.55
CA VAL A 38 -6.31 -12.24 5.78
C VAL A 38 -6.32 -13.39 6.76
N TYR A 39 -5.14 -13.81 7.18
CA TYR A 39 -4.93 -14.86 8.16
C TYR A 39 -4.65 -14.22 9.52
N VAL A 40 -5.48 -14.50 10.51
CA VAL A 40 -5.29 -14.07 11.90
C VAL A 40 -4.96 -15.31 12.72
N PHE A 41 -3.83 -15.29 13.41
CA PHE A 41 -3.36 -16.43 14.20
C PHE A 41 -3.13 -16.03 15.65
N GLY A 42 -3.54 -16.91 16.57
CA GLY A 42 -3.30 -16.77 18.01
C GLY A 42 -4.01 -15.57 18.64
N GLY A 43 -3.32 -14.90 19.57
CA GLY A 43 -3.86 -13.83 20.39
C GLY A 43 -4.46 -14.31 21.69
N PHE A 44 -5.06 -13.42 22.48
CA PHE A 44 -5.73 -13.76 23.72
C PHE A 44 -7.02 -12.96 23.91
N HIS A 45 -7.88 -13.46 24.78
CA HIS A 45 -9.12 -12.76 25.14
C HIS A 45 -8.82 -11.70 26.21
N MET A 46 -9.13 -10.44 25.91
CA MET A 46 -8.77 -9.27 26.72
C MET A 46 -9.26 -9.33 28.18
N TYR A 47 -10.39 -10.02 28.47
CA TYR A 47 -10.99 -10.07 29.79
C TYR A 47 -10.83 -11.39 30.53
N THR A 48 -10.53 -12.50 29.82
CA THR A 48 -10.39 -13.82 30.45
C THR A 48 -8.97 -14.35 30.43
N ASP A 49 -8.04 -13.63 29.75
CA ASP A 49 -6.65 -14.01 29.52
C ASP A 49 -6.48 -15.38 28.83
N GLU A 50 -7.55 -15.92 28.23
CA GLU A 50 -7.49 -17.16 27.46
C GLU A 50 -6.67 -16.96 26.19
N VAL A 51 -5.59 -17.71 26.03
CA VAL A 51 -4.66 -17.62 24.89
C VAL A 51 -5.00 -18.65 23.84
N TYR A 52 -4.97 -18.25 22.56
CA TYR A 52 -5.42 -19.07 21.44
C TYR A 52 -4.26 -19.48 20.52
N ASN A 53 -4.51 -20.55 19.73
CA ASN A 53 -3.69 -20.93 18.58
C ASN A 53 -4.53 -21.21 17.33
N ASP A 54 -5.74 -20.74 17.31
CA ASP A 54 -6.63 -20.84 16.15
C ASP A 54 -6.15 -19.97 14.98
N ILE A 55 -6.57 -20.38 13.79
CA ILE A 55 -6.36 -19.60 12.58
C ILE A 55 -7.73 -19.18 12.05
N LEU A 56 -7.98 -17.86 12.04
CA LEU A 56 -9.13 -17.27 11.39
C LEU A 56 -8.74 -16.75 10.02
N VAL A 57 -9.63 -16.89 9.04
CA VAL A 57 -9.40 -16.44 7.67
C VAL A 57 -10.53 -15.53 7.24
N PHE A 58 -10.19 -14.32 6.88
CA PHE A 58 -11.10 -13.36 6.28
C PHE A 58 -10.90 -13.31 4.77
N ASN A 59 -11.98 -13.43 4.02
CA ASN A 59 -11.97 -13.22 2.59
C ASN A 59 -12.33 -11.75 2.29
N VAL A 60 -11.41 -11.02 1.69
CA VAL A 60 -11.56 -9.58 1.40
C VAL A 60 -12.70 -9.31 0.43
N ASN A 61 -12.98 -10.23 -0.51
CA ASN A 61 -13.97 -10.02 -1.57
C ASN A 61 -15.42 -10.08 -1.07
N ASP A 62 -15.73 -10.97 -0.13
CA ASP A 62 -17.09 -11.20 0.39
C ASP A 62 -17.27 -10.76 1.85
N SER A 63 -16.20 -10.24 2.46
CA SER A 63 -16.17 -9.79 3.87
C SER A 63 -16.60 -10.87 4.85
N HIS A 64 -16.20 -12.12 4.59
CA HIS A 64 -16.61 -13.28 5.36
C HIS A 64 -15.45 -13.90 6.14
N TRP A 65 -15.69 -14.16 7.44
CA TRP A 65 -14.78 -14.88 8.33
C TRP A 65 -15.08 -16.38 8.37
N LYS A 66 -14.03 -17.18 8.41
CA LYS A 66 -14.10 -18.61 8.71
C LYS A 66 -12.92 -19.04 9.57
N ARG A 67 -13.11 -20.07 10.39
CA ARG A 67 -12.01 -20.77 11.05
C ARG A 67 -11.34 -21.71 10.05
N LEU A 68 -10.02 -21.76 10.06
CA LEU A 68 -9.28 -22.70 9.23
C LEU A 68 -9.27 -24.08 9.91
N GLU A 69 -9.94 -25.04 9.29
CA GLU A 69 -10.06 -26.40 9.80
C GLU A 69 -9.11 -27.35 9.08
N HIS A 70 -8.96 -28.55 9.66
CA HIS A 70 -8.18 -29.67 9.05
C HIS A 70 -6.69 -29.37 8.82
N VAL A 71 -6.12 -28.45 9.58
CA VAL A 71 -4.67 -28.18 9.55
C VAL A 71 -3.96 -29.32 10.26
N LYS A 72 -2.97 -29.93 9.59
CA LYS A 72 -2.20 -31.08 10.06
C LYS A 72 -0.85 -30.65 10.66
N GLY A 73 -0.15 -31.62 11.27
CA GLY A 73 1.20 -31.40 11.81
C GLY A 73 1.20 -30.96 13.27
N ASN A 74 2.37 -30.59 13.77
CA ASN A 74 2.57 -30.16 15.15
C ASN A 74 2.18 -28.71 15.30
N TRP A 75 1.04 -28.45 15.93
CA TRP A 75 0.58 -27.10 16.18
C TRP A 75 1.50 -26.33 17.14
N PRO A 76 1.72 -25.03 16.90
CA PRO A 76 2.31 -24.16 17.88
C PRO A 76 1.46 -24.13 19.16
N VAL A 77 2.08 -23.98 20.32
CA VAL A 77 1.35 -23.70 21.57
C VAL A 77 0.55 -22.41 21.43
N PRO A 78 -0.60 -22.27 22.15
CA PRO A 78 -1.33 -21.02 22.20
C PRO A 78 -0.39 -19.85 22.56
N ARG A 79 -0.51 -18.76 21.83
CA ARG A 79 0.42 -17.63 21.94
C ARG A 79 -0.17 -16.30 21.53
N ASN A 80 0.35 -15.23 22.09
CA ASN A 80 0.02 -13.86 21.74
C ASN A 80 1.30 -13.03 21.50
N SER A 81 1.16 -11.82 20.95
CA SER A 81 2.28 -10.87 20.74
C SER A 81 3.46 -11.46 19.94
N HIS A 82 3.20 -12.49 19.17
CA HIS A 82 4.12 -13.10 18.21
C HIS A 82 4.05 -12.37 16.86
N THR A 83 4.92 -12.70 15.94
CA THR A 83 4.85 -12.24 14.55
C THR A 83 4.50 -13.38 13.61
N THR A 84 3.72 -13.07 12.56
CA THR A 84 3.50 -13.94 11.42
C THR A 84 3.86 -13.19 10.16
N THR A 85 4.78 -13.72 9.37
CA THR A 85 5.32 -13.06 8.18
C THR A 85 5.16 -13.98 6.97
N TYR A 86 4.63 -13.43 5.86
CA TYR A 86 4.51 -14.19 4.62
C TYR A 86 5.89 -14.45 4.00
N TRP A 87 6.14 -15.71 3.66
CA TRP A 87 7.27 -16.15 2.88
C TRP A 87 6.77 -16.78 1.58
N LYS A 88 7.57 -16.78 0.55
CA LYS A 88 7.26 -17.29 -0.79
C LYS A 88 6.47 -18.62 -0.79
N ASP A 89 5.78 -18.91 -1.88
CA ASP A 89 5.07 -20.17 -2.12
C ASP A 89 3.92 -20.51 -1.14
N GLY A 90 3.32 -19.49 -0.54
CA GLY A 90 2.19 -19.67 0.38
C GLY A 90 2.61 -20.21 1.75
N LYS A 91 3.73 -19.76 2.28
CA LYS A 91 4.20 -20.10 3.62
C LYS A 91 4.05 -18.91 4.57
N LEU A 92 3.56 -19.16 5.78
CA LEU A 92 3.57 -18.20 6.88
C LEU A 92 4.61 -18.64 7.90
N VAL A 93 5.56 -17.77 8.21
CA VAL A 93 6.59 -17.99 9.24
C VAL A 93 6.15 -17.32 10.52
N ILE A 94 6.05 -18.09 11.61
CA ILE A 94 5.66 -17.64 12.93
C ILE A 94 6.88 -17.66 13.84
N PHE A 95 7.12 -16.59 14.61
CA PHE A 95 8.20 -16.52 15.56
C PHE A 95 7.75 -15.93 16.90
N GLY A 96 8.18 -16.56 17.99
CA GLY A 96 8.13 -16.02 19.34
C GLY A 96 6.71 -15.82 19.89
N GLY A 97 6.55 -14.79 20.70
CA GLY A 97 5.33 -14.47 21.46
C GLY A 97 5.40 -14.87 22.91
N GLN A 98 4.27 -14.81 23.60
CA GLN A 98 4.06 -15.30 24.96
C GLN A 98 3.01 -16.42 24.96
N ASP A 99 3.22 -17.45 25.78
CA ASP A 99 2.27 -18.54 25.98
C ASP A 99 1.27 -18.25 27.13
N VAL A 100 0.50 -19.25 27.51
CA VAL A 100 -0.50 -19.17 28.60
C VAL A 100 0.09 -18.98 30.00
N ASN A 101 1.39 -19.18 30.17
CA ASN A 101 2.12 -19.03 31.44
C ASN A 101 2.97 -17.75 31.45
N ASP A 102 2.77 -16.85 30.49
CA ASP A 102 3.59 -15.65 30.28
C ASP A 102 5.06 -15.94 29.94
N GLU A 103 5.40 -17.17 29.54
CA GLU A 103 6.74 -17.52 29.11
C GLU A 103 7.00 -17.02 27.68
N PHE A 104 8.14 -16.36 27.49
CA PHE A 104 8.56 -15.87 26.18
C PHE A 104 9.09 -17.00 25.31
N LEU A 105 8.56 -17.08 24.09
CA LEU A 105 8.89 -18.11 23.12
C LEU A 105 9.97 -17.63 22.12
N ASN A 106 10.80 -18.57 21.65
CA ASN A 106 11.81 -18.33 20.61
C ASN A 106 11.76 -19.36 19.47
N ASP A 107 10.70 -20.12 19.43
CA ASP A 107 10.49 -21.15 18.41
C ASP A 107 10.05 -20.56 17.08
N VAL A 108 10.37 -21.28 16.01
CA VAL A 108 9.97 -20.98 14.64
C VAL A 108 8.99 -22.05 14.19
N TYR A 109 7.86 -21.63 13.59
CA TYR A 109 6.92 -22.51 12.93
C TYR A 109 6.64 -22.01 11.52
N ILE A 110 6.29 -22.91 10.63
CA ILE A 110 5.88 -22.61 9.27
C ILE A 110 4.53 -23.24 9.01
N LEU A 111 3.56 -22.42 8.61
CA LEU A 111 2.29 -22.89 8.08
C LEU A 111 2.32 -22.90 6.56
N HIS A 112 2.21 -24.07 5.98
CA HIS A 112 2.08 -24.25 4.53
C HIS A 112 0.61 -24.10 4.12
N LEU A 113 0.23 -22.98 3.53
CA LEU A 113 -1.17 -22.67 3.17
C LEU A 113 -1.74 -23.55 2.07
N ARG A 114 -0.89 -24.12 1.20
CA ARG A 114 -1.33 -25.01 0.11
C ARG A 114 -1.70 -26.41 0.61
N THR A 115 -0.96 -26.92 1.58
CA THR A 115 -1.14 -28.27 2.14
C THR A 115 -1.88 -28.28 3.47
N LEU A 116 -2.07 -27.11 4.08
CA LEU A 116 -2.61 -26.92 5.42
C LEU A 116 -1.82 -27.77 6.44
N THR A 117 -0.51 -27.57 6.50
CA THR A 117 0.37 -28.35 7.35
C THR A 117 1.30 -27.46 8.14
N TRP A 118 1.38 -27.68 9.46
CA TRP A 118 2.39 -27.09 10.30
C TRP A 118 3.70 -27.86 10.22
N GLU A 119 4.79 -27.10 10.12
CA GLU A 119 6.17 -27.57 10.22
C GLU A 119 6.88 -26.81 11.35
N LYS A 120 7.65 -27.52 12.16
CA LYS A 120 8.58 -26.92 13.13
C LYS A 120 10.01 -27.27 12.68
N PRO A 121 10.70 -26.38 11.96
CA PRO A 121 12.07 -26.63 11.52
C PRO A 121 13.02 -26.69 12.73
N GLU A 122 14.05 -27.48 12.63
CA GLU A 122 15.18 -27.44 13.56
C GLU A 122 16.04 -26.23 13.24
N VAL A 123 16.26 -25.36 14.20
CA VAL A 123 17.08 -24.15 14.05
C VAL A 123 18.42 -24.31 14.73
N SER A 124 19.45 -23.66 14.20
CA SER A 124 20.82 -23.65 14.74
C SER A 124 21.40 -22.24 14.74
N GLY A 125 22.65 -22.08 15.20
CA GLY A 125 23.35 -20.79 15.21
C GLY A 125 23.09 -19.96 16.46
N ASP A 126 23.06 -18.63 16.33
CA ASP A 126 22.88 -17.67 17.44
C ASP A 126 21.39 -17.46 17.74
N ILE A 127 20.77 -18.49 18.33
CA ILE A 127 19.33 -18.51 18.59
C ILE A 127 18.95 -17.39 19.57
N PRO A 128 17.99 -16.49 19.19
CA PRO A 128 17.57 -15.41 20.07
C PRO A 128 16.87 -15.93 21.34
N SER A 129 16.97 -15.15 22.42
CA SER A 129 16.12 -15.36 23.60
C SER A 129 14.65 -15.22 23.25
N GLY A 130 13.79 -15.92 24.02
CA GLY A 130 12.33 -15.80 23.88
C GLY A 130 11.88 -14.35 24.00
N ARG A 131 10.99 -13.91 23.12
CA ARG A 131 10.53 -12.52 23.05
C ARG A 131 9.14 -12.35 22.47
N ALA A 132 8.47 -11.27 22.89
CA ALA A 132 7.17 -10.84 22.40
C ALA A 132 7.22 -9.36 21.98
N LYS A 133 6.20 -8.90 21.26
CA LYS A 133 6.07 -7.49 20.82
C LYS A 133 7.26 -7.00 19.98
N HIS A 134 8.00 -7.91 19.37
CA HIS A 134 9.04 -7.63 18.39
C HIS A 134 8.40 -7.37 17.03
N SER A 135 9.16 -6.84 16.10
CA SER A 135 8.78 -6.80 14.69
C SER A 135 9.53 -7.85 13.87
N ALA A 136 8.92 -8.29 12.78
CA ALA A 136 9.50 -9.26 11.87
C ALA A 136 9.25 -8.87 10.40
N VAL A 137 10.26 -9.03 9.56
CA VAL A 137 10.15 -8.84 8.11
C VAL A 137 11.04 -9.85 7.38
N ILE A 138 10.57 -10.34 6.24
CA ILE A 138 11.36 -11.24 5.38
C ILE A 138 11.87 -10.48 4.16
N HIS A 139 13.17 -10.65 3.89
CA HIS A 139 13.83 -10.11 2.71
C HIS A 139 14.94 -11.05 2.24
N ASN A 140 15.00 -11.36 0.94
CA ASN A 140 16.01 -12.25 0.35
C ASN A 140 16.14 -13.60 1.10
N ASP A 141 14.99 -14.24 1.41
CA ASP A 141 14.91 -15.49 2.17
C ASP A 141 15.51 -15.44 3.58
N LYS A 142 15.66 -14.26 4.17
CA LYS A 142 16.07 -14.07 5.55
C LYS A 142 14.95 -13.40 6.35
N LEU A 143 14.71 -13.92 7.56
CA LEU A 143 13.78 -13.34 8.53
C LEU A 143 14.57 -12.46 9.51
N TYR A 144 14.22 -11.18 9.54
CA TYR A 144 14.80 -10.17 10.41
C TYR A 144 13.88 -9.94 11.60
N ILE A 145 14.38 -10.13 12.82
CA ILE A 145 13.64 -9.94 14.08
C ILE A 145 14.28 -8.79 14.84
N ALA A 146 13.52 -7.71 15.06
CA ALA A 146 14.03 -6.52 15.73
C ALA A 146 13.33 -6.25 17.07
N GLY A 147 14.11 -5.99 18.12
CA GLY A 147 13.66 -5.55 19.43
C GLY A 147 12.71 -6.51 20.14
N GLY A 148 11.64 -5.96 20.75
CA GLY A 148 10.66 -6.68 21.56
C GLY A 148 11.02 -6.75 23.04
N CYS A 149 10.12 -7.34 23.84
CA CYS A 149 10.31 -7.60 25.26
C CYS A 149 10.78 -9.04 25.47
N GLN A 150 11.68 -9.25 26.45
CA GLN A 150 12.25 -10.55 26.77
C GLN A 150 12.55 -10.68 28.27
N GLY A 151 12.72 -11.91 28.76
CA GLY A 151 13.10 -12.17 30.14
C GLY A 151 12.02 -11.84 31.16
N LYS A 152 12.24 -12.21 32.42
CA LYS A 152 11.25 -12.10 33.50
C LYS A 152 10.87 -10.66 33.87
N GLU A 153 11.74 -9.70 33.60
CA GLU A 153 11.53 -8.27 33.92
C GLU A 153 10.97 -7.50 32.72
N ASN A 154 10.58 -8.18 31.64
CA ASN A 154 10.14 -7.57 30.38
C ASN A 154 11.16 -6.58 29.79
N ASP A 155 12.44 -6.93 29.86
CA ASP A 155 13.51 -6.10 29.29
C ASP A 155 13.32 -5.88 27.80
N VAL A 156 13.50 -4.63 27.37
CA VAL A 156 13.40 -4.27 25.96
C VAL A 156 14.73 -4.60 25.27
N SER A 157 14.71 -5.55 24.34
CA SER A 157 15.86 -5.94 23.54
C SER A 157 16.32 -4.81 22.60
N ARG A 158 17.62 -4.71 22.40
CA ARG A 158 18.24 -3.82 21.40
C ARG A 158 18.80 -4.56 20.20
N ASP A 159 18.53 -5.85 20.08
CA ASP A 159 19.20 -6.71 19.11
C ASP A 159 18.34 -6.91 17.86
N LEU A 160 19.03 -6.98 16.73
CA LEU A 160 18.52 -7.49 15.45
C LEU A 160 19.08 -8.90 15.27
N HIS A 161 18.19 -9.86 15.10
CA HIS A 161 18.53 -11.24 14.78
C HIS A 161 18.08 -11.57 13.35
N VAL A 162 18.85 -12.39 12.65
CA VAL A 162 18.60 -12.77 11.26
C VAL A 162 18.60 -14.29 11.15
N LEU A 163 17.50 -14.86 10.67
CA LEU A 163 17.38 -16.29 10.36
C LEU A 163 17.42 -16.49 8.84
N ASP A 164 18.37 -17.25 8.35
CA ASP A 164 18.35 -17.75 6.98
C ASP A 164 17.27 -18.84 6.87
N LEU A 165 16.24 -18.60 6.09
CA LEU A 165 15.08 -19.50 5.92
C LEU A 165 15.35 -20.70 4.97
N ASN A 166 16.47 -20.70 4.26
CA ASN A 166 16.87 -21.85 3.45
C ASN A 166 17.64 -22.88 4.26
N THR A 167 18.42 -22.44 5.25
CA THR A 167 19.26 -23.30 6.10
C THR A 167 18.75 -23.43 7.54
N PHE A 168 17.81 -22.60 7.96
CA PHE A 168 17.31 -22.44 9.33
C PHE A 168 18.43 -22.18 10.34
N THR A 169 19.42 -21.37 9.93
CA THR A 169 20.55 -20.99 10.78
C THR A 169 20.45 -19.51 11.16
N TRP A 170 20.49 -19.23 12.46
CA TRP A 170 20.58 -17.88 12.98
C TRP A 170 21.99 -17.33 12.82
N GLU A 171 22.09 -16.15 12.19
CA GLU A 171 23.33 -15.41 12.06
C GLU A 171 23.69 -14.77 13.42
N PRO A 172 24.95 -14.36 13.65
CA PRO A 172 25.31 -13.56 14.83
C PRO A 172 24.47 -12.29 14.90
N HIS A 173 23.88 -12.02 16.07
CA HIS A 173 23.07 -10.83 16.25
C HIS A 173 23.88 -9.54 16.19
N VAL A 174 23.24 -8.45 15.81
CA VAL A 174 23.85 -7.12 15.78
C VAL A 174 23.06 -6.14 16.65
N PRO A 175 23.73 -5.19 17.33
CA PRO A 175 23.03 -4.15 18.08
C PRO A 175 22.19 -3.27 17.13
N PHE A 176 20.98 -2.95 17.55
CA PHE A 176 20.11 -2.04 16.82
C PHE A 176 19.52 -0.98 17.78
N VAL A 177 18.21 -0.93 17.97
CA VAL A 177 17.58 0.04 18.86
C VAL A 177 16.63 -0.63 19.83
N ARG A 178 16.59 -0.14 21.08
CA ARG A 178 15.67 -0.64 22.11
C ARG A 178 14.27 -0.18 21.86
N ARG A 179 13.39 -1.07 21.38
CA ARG A 179 11.99 -0.74 21.07
C ARG A 179 11.12 -1.97 21.02
N TYR A 180 9.83 -1.82 21.38
CA TYR A 180 8.83 -2.87 21.27
C TYR A 180 7.52 -2.32 20.69
N SER A 181 6.64 -3.18 20.20
CA SER A 181 5.37 -2.83 19.53
C SER A 181 5.54 -1.83 18.38
N HIS A 182 6.64 -1.90 17.67
CA HIS A 182 6.96 -1.06 16.53
C HIS A 182 6.66 -1.78 15.22
N PHE A 183 6.46 -1.01 14.16
CA PHE A 183 6.39 -1.50 12.79
C PHE A 183 7.79 -1.59 12.17
N SER A 184 8.03 -2.59 11.32
CA SER A 184 9.26 -2.71 10.53
C SER A 184 8.97 -2.96 9.05
N CYS A 185 9.82 -2.42 8.19
CA CYS A 185 9.79 -2.69 6.75
C CYS A 185 11.19 -2.59 6.15
N ILE A 186 11.36 -3.16 4.96
CA ILE A 186 12.61 -3.03 4.20
C ILE A 186 12.36 -2.23 2.93
N TYR A 187 13.18 -1.21 2.72
CA TYR A 187 13.22 -0.39 1.52
C TYR A 187 14.66 -0.12 1.11
N ARG A 188 15.02 -0.39 -0.16
CA ARG A 188 16.38 -0.22 -0.72
C ARG A 188 17.48 -0.78 0.17
N ASN A 189 17.34 -2.04 0.55
CA ASN A 189 18.29 -2.78 1.38
C ASN A 189 18.55 -2.17 2.78
N ARG A 190 17.56 -1.40 3.31
CA ARG A 190 17.55 -0.85 4.66
C ARG A 190 16.34 -1.34 5.43
N LEU A 191 16.56 -1.84 6.63
CA LEU A 191 15.48 -2.17 7.57
C LEU A 191 15.13 -0.90 8.35
N TYR A 192 13.91 -0.42 8.17
CA TYR A 192 13.35 0.71 8.89
C TYR A 192 12.44 0.24 10.02
N ILE A 193 12.45 0.96 11.14
CA ILE A 193 11.44 0.82 12.18
C ILE A 193 10.79 2.17 12.50
N TYR A 194 9.48 2.11 12.76
CA TYR A 194 8.65 3.27 13.06
C TYR A 194 7.71 3.00 14.24
N GLY A 195 7.49 4.01 15.08
CA GLY A 195 6.59 3.92 16.21
C GLY A 195 7.06 2.97 17.31
N GLY A 196 6.11 2.43 18.06
CA GLY A 196 6.39 1.60 19.22
C GLY A 196 6.79 2.41 20.46
N MET A 197 7.32 1.71 21.45
CA MET A 197 7.61 2.27 22.77
C MET A 197 9.03 1.96 23.21
N TYR A 198 9.62 2.86 23.96
CA TYR A 198 10.88 2.65 24.69
C TYR A 198 10.65 1.94 26.03
N ALA A 199 11.71 1.50 26.68
CA ALA A 199 11.65 0.95 28.02
C ALA A 199 11.08 1.92 29.07
N SER A 200 11.16 3.23 28.83
CA SER A 200 10.53 4.28 29.65
C SER A 200 9.03 4.39 29.49
N LEU A 201 8.41 3.58 28.65
CA LEU A 201 6.99 3.64 28.23
C LEU A 201 6.63 4.87 27.38
N ASP A 202 7.62 5.64 26.94
CA ASP A 202 7.39 6.76 26.04
C ASP A 202 7.21 6.26 24.61
N CYS A 203 6.29 6.87 23.86
CA CYS A 203 6.11 6.61 22.45
C CYS A 203 7.29 7.11 21.63
N ALA A 204 7.82 6.26 20.76
CA ALA A 204 8.88 6.61 19.84
C ALA A 204 8.37 7.55 18.73
N THR A 205 9.07 8.63 18.51
CA THR A 205 8.73 9.64 17.48
C THR A 205 9.78 9.74 16.37
N ASP A 206 10.88 9.02 16.53
CA ASP A 206 11.95 8.91 15.55
C ASP A 206 11.76 7.70 14.64
N ILE A 207 12.48 7.73 13.54
CA ILE A 207 12.65 6.62 12.64
C ILE A 207 14.07 6.11 12.81
N ALA A 208 14.21 4.82 13.03
CA ALA A 208 15.51 4.20 13.02
C ALA A 208 15.60 3.26 11.82
N PHE A 209 16.79 3.16 11.26
CA PHE A 209 17.08 2.19 10.21
C PHE A 209 18.49 1.65 10.34
N ILE A 210 18.67 0.44 9.84
CA ILE A 210 19.97 -0.21 9.68
C ILE A 210 20.17 -0.54 8.20
N ASP A 211 21.33 -0.21 7.67
CA ASP A 211 21.73 -0.60 6.33
C ASP A 211 22.15 -2.08 6.36
N LEU A 212 21.58 -2.91 5.50
CA LEU A 212 21.81 -4.36 5.53
C LEU A 212 23.10 -4.80 4.83
N ASP A 213 23.81 -3.88 4.15
CA ASP A 213 25.11 -4.16 3.54
C ASP A 213 26.27 -4.01 4.54
N ASP A 214 26.25 -2.94 5.34
CA ASP A 214 27.34 -2.59 6.26
C ASP A 214 26.95 -2.64 7.76
N MET A 215 25.67 -2.93 8.03
CA MET A 215 25.07 -2.99 9.37
C MET A 215 25.19 -1.67 10.17
N ASN A 216 25.29 -0.54 9.48
CA ASN A 216 25.32 0.78 10.11
C ASN A 216 23.92 1.23 10.55
N VAL A 217 23.79 1.59 11.81
CA VAL A 217 22.53 2.04 12.44
C VAL A 217 22.44 3.56 12.39
N SER A 218 21.27 4.04 11.97
CA SER A 218 20.91 5.47 12.00
C SER A 218 19.59 5.69 12.70
N GLN A 219 19.50 6.74 13.50
CA GLN A 219 18.27 7.22 14.11
C GLN A 219 18.03 8.67 13.68
N VAL A 220 16.85 8.94 13.13
CA VAL A 220 16.52 10.28 12.60
C VAL A 220 15.18 10.73 13.17
N VAL A 221 15.19 11.88 13.82
CA VAL A 221 13.96 12.57 14.23
C VAL A 221 13.50 13.47 13.11
N VAL A 222 12.46 13.04 12.43
CA VAL A 222 11.84 13.83 11.36
C VAL A 222 10.78 14.74 11.98
N LYS A 223 11.15 16.01 12.23
CA LYS A 223 10.23 17.02 12.73
C LYS A 223 9.78 17.91 11.57
N CYS A 224 8.50 17.92 11.29
CA CYS A 224 7.85 18.91 10.43
C CYS A 224 6.41 19.13 10.91
N GLU A 225 5.78 20.20 10.42
CA GLU A 225 4.39 20.55 10.77
C GLU A 225 3.41 19.44 10.40
N ASP A 226 3.69 18.69 9.34
CA ASP A 226 2.88 17.60 8.83
C ASP A 226 3.16 16.23 9.49
N SER A 227 3.89 16.18 10.60
CA SER A 227 4.14 14.90 11.29
C SER A 227 2.86 14.33 11.92
N PRO A 228 2.68 12.99 11.97
CA PRO A 228 1.56 12.39 12.67
C PRO A 228 1.54 12.81 14.15
N PRO A 229 0.37 12.92 14.77
CA PRO A 229 0.27 13.25 16.20
C PRO A 229 0.91 12.14 17.03
N LYS A 230 1.49 12.49 18.18
CA LYS A 230 2.10 11.50 19.08
C LYS A 230 1.08 10.60 19.76
N LEU A 231 -0.11 11.13 19.99
CA LEU A 231 -1.25 10.44 20.59
C LEU A 231 -2.13 9.88 19.48
N GLY A 232 -2.66 8.68 19.70
CA GLY A 232 -3.48 7.96 18.75
C GLY A 232 -2.93 6.59 18.47
N GLN A 233 -3.74 5.75 17.85
CA GLN A 233 -3.32 4.43 17.41
C GLN A 233 -2.79 4.54 15.98
N HIS A 234 -1.54 4.13 15.79
CA HIS A 234 -0.85 4.20 14.52
C HIS A 234 -0.82 2.83 13.86
N PHE A 235 -1.33 2.75 12.65
CA PHE A 235 -1.22 1.59 11.78
C PHE A 235 -0.30 1.94 10.63
N ALA A 236 0.84 1.29 10.55
CA ALA A 236 1.87 1.65 9.59
C ALA A 236 2.16 0.53 8.60
N GLN A 237 2.33 0.86 7.32
CA GLN A 237 2.67 -0.09 6.27
C GLN A 237 3.48 0.57 5.15
N LEU A 238 4.35 -0.20 4.52
CA LEU A 238 5.12 0.27 3.37
C LEU A 238 4.28 0.21 2.08
N CYS A 239 4.20 1.32 1.36
CA CYS A 239 3.64 1.40 0.02
C CYS A 239 4.67 2.06 -0.91
N GLY A 240 5.39 1.25 -1.64
CA GLY A 240 6.47 1.70 -2.50
C GLY A 240 7.64 2.31 -1.75
N ASN A 241 7.88 3.59 -1.97
CA ASN A 241 8.90 4.37 -1.24
C ASN A 241 8.31 5.21 -0.11
N ASN A 242 7.02 5.01 0.20
CA ASN A 242 6.34 5.72 1.26
C ASN A 242 5.97 4.78 2.42
N LEU A 243 6.27 5.17 3.64
CA LEU A 243 5.65 4.62 4.81
C LEU A 243 4.29 5.29 4.99
N VAL A 244 3.22 4.55 4.79
CA VAL A 244 1.83 5.01 5.02
C VAL A 244 1.49 4.78 6.49
N VAL A 245 1.00 5.80 7.16
CA VAL A 245 0.55 5.74 8.55
C VAL A 245 -0.89 6.21 8.63
N VAL A 246 -1.75 5.31 9.05
CA VAL A 246 -3.15 5.60 9.35
C VAL A 246 -3.27 5.82 10.85
N VAL A 247 -3.71 7.01 11.27
CA VAL A 247 -3.90 7.35 12.68
C VAL A 247 -5.39 7.36 12.99
N THR A 248 -5.78 6.57 13.97
CA THR A 248 -7.15 6.50 14.50
C THR A 248 -7.21 6.99 15.93
N GLN A 249 -8.41 7.21 16.46
CA GLN A 249 -8.58 7.58 17.86
C GLN A 249 -8.09 6.45 18.77
N CYS A 250 -7.39 6.78 19.84
CA CYS A 250 -7.13 5.85 20.93
C CYS A 250 -8.45 5.54 21.68
N LEU A 251 -8.61 4.31 22.11
CA LEU A 251 -9.72 3.92 22.99
C LEU A 251 -9.79 4.89 24.19
N LYS A 252 -10.93 5.52 24.38
CA LYS A 252 -11.15 6.44 25.49
C LYS A 252 -11.29 5.64 26.80
N TYR A 253 -10.19 5.45 27.49
CA TYR A 253 -10.25 5.13 28.93
C TYR A 253 -10.31 6.39 29.81
N ASP A 254 -10.11 7.58 29.22
CA ASP A 254 -10.14 8.86 29.92
C ASP A 254 -11.10 9.82 29.19
N GLU A 255 -12.18 10.19 29.87
CA GLU A 255 -13.17 11.17 29.37
C GLU A 255 -12.56 12.55 29.10
N ASN A 256 -11.36 12.82 29.61
CA ASN A 256 -10.60 14.04 29.40
C ASN A 256 -9.55 13.92 28.27
N ALA A 257 -9.48 12.80 27.54
CA ALA A 257 -8.54 12.64 26.45
C ALA A 257 -8.77 13.69 25.36
N ILE A 258 -7.75 14.47 25.08
CA ILE A 258 -7.74 15.47 24.00
C ILE A 258 -8.05 14.72 22.69
N ALA A 259 -9.03 15.23 21.94
CA ALA A 259 -9.39 14.66 20.63
C ALA A 259 -8.14 14.56 19.75
N THR A 260 -7.75 13.34 19.41
CA THR A 260 -6.59 13.10 18.55
C THR A 260 -6.97 13.41 17.12
N THR A 261 -6.11 14.11 16.40
CA THR A 261 -6.28 14.30 14.96
C THR A 261 -6.12 12.95 14.25
N THR A 262 -7.18 12.49 13.62
CA THR A 262 -7.17 11.26 12.81
C THR A 262 -6.79 11.57 11.37
N GLY A 263 -6.41 10.56 10.59
CA GLY A 263 -6.13 10.75 9.17
C GLY A 263 -5.06 9.83 8.62
N ILE A 264 -4.57 10.17 7.43
CA ILE A 264 -3.53 9.43 6.70
C ILE A 264 -2.32 10.33 6.49
N TRP A 265 -1.17 9.79 6.85
CA TRP A 265 0.15 10.41 6.63
C TRP A 265 1.02 9.50 5.79
N THR A 266 1.91 10.11 5.05
CA THR A 266 3.00 9.39 4.38
C THR A 266 4.34 10.00 4.76
N LEU A 267 5.33 9.14 4.99
CA LEU A 267 6.73 9.51 5.05
C LEU A 267 7.43 8.98 3.81
N GLY A 268 7.95 9.89 2.98
CA GLY A 268 8.81 9.50 1.88
C GLY A 268 10.17 9.01 2.39
N LEU A 269 10.49 7.73 2.22
CA LEU A 269 11.73 7.14 2.75
C LEU A 269 13.01 7.63 2.02
N ASP A 270 12.86 8.18 0.82
CA ASP A 270 13.95 8.83 0.09
C ASP A 270 14.20 10.26 0.56
N SER A 271 13.15 10.98 0.92
CA SER A 271 13.20 12.41 1.28
C SER A 271 13.19 12.64 2.78
N LEU A 272 12.79 11.66 3.58
CA LEU A 272 12.51 11.74 5.01
C LEU A 272 11.59 12.93 5.36
N ARG A 273 10.55 13.14 4.54
CA ARG A 273 9.54 14.18 4.75
C ARG A 273 8.18 13.58 4.98
N TRP A 274 7.50 14.06 6.01
CA TRP A 274 6.11 13.77 6.26
C TRP A 274 5.21 14.61 5.38
N ARG A 275 4.08 14.04 5.01
CA ARG A 275 2.97 14.71 4.35
C ARG A 275 1.67 14.17 4.93
N ARG A 276 0.79 15.08 5.39
CA ARG A 276 -0.60 14.74 5.69
C ARG A 276 -1.42 14.79 4.42
N HIS A 277 -2.30 13.81 4.23
CA HIS A 277 -3.20 13.78 3.09
C HIS A 277 -4.50 14.52 3.43
N GLU A 278 -4.91 15.39 2.51
CA GLU A 278 -6.15 16.18 2.64
C GLU A 278 -7.37 15.25 2.64
N ASN A 279 -8.45 15.70 3.29
CA ASN A 279 -9.72 14.96 3.39
C ASN A 279 -9.60 13.54 3.94
N SER A 280 -8.52 13.27 4.68
CA SER A 280 -8.28 11.95 5.28
C SER A 280 -8.79 11.84 6.72
N ASP A 281 -9.53 12.84 7.21
CA ASP A 281 -10.09 12.82 8.56
C ASP A 281 -11.09 11.69 8.69
N MET A 282 -10.84 10.83 9.66
CA MET A 282 -11.69 9.69 9.94
C MET A 282 -12.65 10.04 11.05
N ASP A 283 -13.86 10.47 10.72
CA ASP A 283 -14.93 10.61 11.73
C ASP A 283 -15.47 9.24 12.10
N GLN A 284 -14.84 8.61 13.09
CA GLN A 284 -15.17 7.27 13.54
C GLN A 284 -15.49 7.25 15.03
N ARG A 285 -16.36 8.16 15.47
CA ARG A 285 -16.72 8.36 16.88
C ARG A 285 -17.28 7.12 17.60
N HIS A 286 -17.47 6.00 16.89
CA HIS A 286 -18.13 4.81 17.42
C HIS A 286 -17.46 3.51 16.98
N ALA A 287 -16.21 3.53 16.56
CA ALA A 287 -15.47 2.33 16.17
C ALA A 287 -14.04 2.36 16.71
N SER A 288 -13.64 1.23 17.30
CA SER A 288 -12.28 0.97 17.76
C SER A 288 -11.59 0.00 16.81
N TRP A 289 -10.38 0.32 16.38
CA TRP A 289 -9.60 -0.47 15.43
C TRP A 289 -8.49 -1.21 16.14
N HIS A 290 -8.28 -2.48 15.81
CA HIS A 290 -7.35 -3.36 16.52
C HIS A 290 -6.34 -4.01 15.58
N TYR A 291 -6.73 -4.31 14.35
CA TYR A 291 -5.89 -5.00 13.38
C TYR A 291 -5.92 -4.30 12.05
N TYR A 292 -4.88 -4.51 11.27
CA TYR A 292 -4.78 -3.96 9.94
C TYR A 292 -3.93 -4.83 9.03
N VAL A 293 -4.20 -4.71 7.77
CA VAL A 293 -3.35 -5.22 6.68
C VAL A 293 -3.40 -4.24 5.52
N MET A 294 -2.41 -4.29 4.65
CA MET A 294 -2.43 -3.57 3.40
C MET A 294 -2.06 -4.51 2.26
N ASN A 295 -2.81 -4.43 1.17
CA ASN A 295 -2.42 -5.04 -0.08
C ASN A 295 -1.67 -4.00 -0.91
N PRO A 296 -0.35 -4.14 -1.11
CA PRO A 296 0.42 -3.17 -1.87
C PRO A 296 0.07 -3.16 -3.36
N ASP A 297 -0.49 -4.27 -3.90
CA ASP A 297 -0.81 -4.40 -5.33
C ASP A 297 -2.08 -3.64 -5.70
N ASP A 298 -3.11 -3.70 -4.85
CA ASP A 298 -4.40 -3.02 -5.06
C ASP A 298 -4.59 -1.78 -4.19
N ARG A 299 -3.56 -1.38 -3.45
CA ARG A 299 -3.47 -0.13 -2.66
C ARG A 299 -4.56 0.02 -1.59
N ARG A 300 -5.18 -1.10 -1.16
CA ARG A 300 -6.19 -1.11 -0.11
C ARG A 300 -5.57 -1.29 1.26
N PHE A 301 -5.82 -0.33 2.14
CA PHE A 301 -5.50 -0.43 3.55
C PHE A 301 -6.76 -0.86 4.30
N ILE A 302 -6.71 -2.00 4.96
CA ILE A 302 -7.87 -2.65 5.58
C ILE A 302 -7.68 -2.64 7.09
N LEU A 303 -8.64 -2.07 7.80
CA LEU A 303 -8.70 -2.05 9.26
C LEU A 303 -9.81 -2.98 9.74
N PHE A 304 -9.55 -3.70 10.82
CA PHE A 304 -10.53 -4.52 11.53
C PHE A 304 -10.73 -3.98 12.93
N GLY A 305 -11.98 -3.97 13.37
CA GLY A 305 -12.34 -3.40 14.66
C GLY A 305 -13.71 -3.83 15.15
N THR A 306 -14.19 -3.09 16.14
CA THR A 306 -15.49 -3.28 16.77
C THR A 306 -16.26 -1.97 16.90
N ASN A 307 -17.55 -2.07 17.13
CA ASN A 307 -18.38 -0.92 17.45
C ASN A 307 -18.28 -0.62 18.95
N ASP A 308 -17.90 0.59 19.33
CA ASP A 308 -17.77 1.03 20.73
C ASP A 308 -19.08 0.98 21.53
N ARG A 309 -20.23 0.82 20.86
CA ARG A 309 -21.55 0.72 21.49
C ARG A 309 -21.92 -0.70 21.91
N ASP A 310 -21.17 -1.70 21.48
CA ASP A 310 -21.42 -3.10 21.79
C ASP A 310 -20.13 -3.74 22.34
N PRO A 311 -19.92 -3.68 23.67
CA PRO A 311 -18.70 -4.18 24.29
C PRO A 311 -18.55 -5.71 24.20
N ASP A 312 -19.62 -6.44 23.89
CA ASP A 312 -19.60 -7.90 23.73
C ASP A 312 -19.29 -8.32 22.27
N GLU A 313 -19.20 -7.37 21.34
CA GLU A 313 -18.81 -7.67 19.96
C GLU A 313 -17.31 -8.01 19.86
N SER A 314 -17.00 -8.95 19.01
CA SER A 314 -15.62 -9.32 18.65
C SER A 314 -14.89 -8.15 17.97
N ASN A 315 -13.61 -7.97 18.29
CA ASN A 315 -12.71 -6.98 17.66
C ASN A 315 -12.53 -7.14 16.13
N LEU A 316 -13.25 -8.08 15.52
CA LEU A 316 -13.19 -8.40 14.09
C LEU A 316 -14.55 -8.24 13.40
N THR A 317 -15.55 -7.61 14.06
CA THR A 317 -16.92 -7.47 13.52
C THR A 317 -17.09 -6.35 12.52
N LEU A 318 -16.19 -5.36 12.55
CA LEU A 318 -16.16 -4.27 11.58
C LEU A 318 -14.95 -4.37 10.69
N VAL A 319 -15.13 -4.01 9.43
CA VAL A 319 -14.05 -3.81 8.46
C VAL A 319 -14.18 -2.44 7.80
N LEU A 320 -13.06 -1.72 7.72
CA LEU A 320 -12.93 -0.49 6.97
C LEU A 320 -11.86 -0.70 5.91
N THR A 321 -12.20 -0.43 4.67
CA THR A 321 -11.26 -0.50 3.55
C THR A 321 -11.02 0.90 3.02
N LEU A 322 -9.78 1.37 3.10
CA LEU A 322 -9.34 2.65 2.58
C LEU A 322 -8.63 2.40 1.25
N ASP A 323 -9.15 2.96 0.18
CA ASP A 323 -8.45 3.01 -1.09
C ASP A 323 -7.45 4.18 -1.04
N LEU A 324 -6.17 3.86 -0.99
CA LEU A 324 -5.09 4.85 -0.86
C LEU A 324 -5.00 5.76 -2.09
N GLU A 325 -5.46 5.32 -3.25
CA GLU A 325 -5.47 6.12 -4.47
C GLU A 325 -6.38 7.35 -4.35
N THR A 326 -7.52 7.22 -3.67
CA THR A 326 -8.43 8.37 -3.43
C THR A 326 -7.75 9.51 -2.67
N TYR A 327 -6.71 9.19 -1.90
CA TYR A 327 -5.88 10.15 -1.18
C TYR A 327 -4.62 10.55 -1.96
N GLY A 328 -4.45 10.10 -3.21
CA GLY A 328 -3.29 10.37 -4.06
C GLY A 328 -2.03 9.62 -3.65
N ILE A 329 -2.18 8.50 -2.93
CA ILE A 329 -1.07 7.61 -2.58
C ILE A 329 -1.03 6.49 -3.61
N VAL A 330 -0.14 6.66 -4.60
CA VAL A 330 0.03 5.70 -5.71
C VAL A 330 1.49 5.30 -5.80
N TYR A 331 1.74 4.01 -5.98
CA TYR A 331 3.06 3.49 -6.23
C TYR A 331 3.08 2.58 -7.46
N VAL A 332 4.04 2.82 -8.33
CA VAL A 332 4.33 1.96 -9.47
C VAL A 332 5.79 1.51 -9.39
N PRO A 333 6.07 0.20 -9.30
CA PRO A 333 7.45 -0.27 -9.22
C PRO A 333 8.27 0.17 -10.44
N PRO A 334 9.58 0.52 -10.29
CA PRO A 334 10.45 0.86 -11.41
C PRO A 334 10.56 -0.29 -12.42
N GLY A 335 10.56 0.03 -13.71
CA GLY A 335 10.77 -0.95 -14.78
C GLY A 335 12.25 -1.29 -14.97
N ALA A 336 12.54 -2.56 -15.24
CA ALA A 336 13.93 -3.05 -15.30
C ALA A 336 14.67 -2.65 -16.59
N ALA A 337 13.98 -2.40 -17.72
CA ALA A 337 14.62 -2.32 -19.04
C ALA A 337 14.64 -0.92 -19.69
N GLY A 338 14.07 0.10 -19.04
CA GLY A 338 13.78 1.38 -19.71
C GLY A 338 15.00 2.24 -20.07
N ARG A 339 16.13 2.09 -19.39
CA ARG A 339 17.32 2.93 -19.65
C ARG A 339 18.08 2.51 -20.90
N ASP A 340 18.20 1.22 -21.15
CA ASP A 340 19.05 0.69 -22.21
C ASP A 340 18.46 0.94 -23.61
N TYR A 341 17.12 0.93 -23.72
CA TYR A 341 16.45 1.16 -25.01
C TYR A 341 16.19 2.63 -25.35
N SER A 342 16.32 3.54 -24.37
CA SER A 342 16.08 4.98 -24.60
C SER A 342 16.97 5.57 -25.70
N ILE A 343 18.18 5.07 -25.85
CA ILE A 343 19.13 5.51 -26.86
C ILE A 343 18.70 5.17 -28.29
N LEU A 344 17.82 4.20 -28.47
CA LEU A 344 17.33 3.75 -29.78
C LEU A 344 16.07 4.51 -30.23
N PHE A 345 15.43 5.27 -29.35
CA PHE A 345 14.23 6.01 -29.71
C PHE A 345 14.53 7.12 -30.74
N GLU A 346 13.75 7.13 -31.81
CA GLU A 346 13.92 8.05 -32.96
C GLU A 346 15.30 7.96 -33.67
N LYS A 347 16.03 6.86 -33.45
CA LYS A 347 17.25 6.60 -34.21
C LYS A 347 16.91 5.75 -35.44
N PRO A 348 17.41 6.14 -36.62
CA PRO A 348 17.17 5.37 -37.85
C PRO A 348 17.94 4.04 -37.90
N GLU A 349 19.00 3.90 -37.09
CA GLU A 349 19.81 2.70 -37.06
C GLU A 349 18.95 1.51 -36.59
N PHE A 350 18.86 0.49 -37.44
CA PHE A 350 18.09 -0.73 -37.23
C PHE A 350 16.57 -0.56 -37.15
N ALA A 351 16.01 0.64 -37.42
CA ALA A 351 14.56 0.83 -37.50
C ALA A 351 14.01 0.06 -38.70
N ASP A 352 12.99 -0.76 -38.44
CA ASP A 352 12.38 -1.68 -39.39
C ASP A 352 10.85 -1.53 -39.48
N PHE A 353 10.29 -0.49 -38.87
CA PHE A 353 8.88 -0.16 -38.92
C PHE A 353 8.64 1.34 -38.76
N THR A 354 7.46 1.81 -39.25
CA THR A 354 7.07 3.22 -39.21
C THR A 354 5.71 3.39 -38.56
N ILE A 355 5.62 4.29 -37.59
CA ILE A 355 4.35 4.71 -37.00
C ILE A 355 4.00 6.11 -37.52
N MET A 356 2.74 6.28 -37.91
CA MET A 356 2.17 7.56 -38.36
C MET A 356 1.05 7.99 -37.44
N SER A 357 0.87 9.28 -37.27
CA SER A 357 -0.35 9.86 -36.70
C SER A 357 -1.35 10.14 -37.83
N SER A 358 -2.62 10.13 -37.51
CA SER A 358 -3.66 10.58 -38.45
C SER A 358 -3.66 12.10 -38.69
N GLU A 359 -2.91 12.87 -37.90
CA GLU A 359 -2.74 14.30 -38.10
C GLU A 359 -1.99 14.56 -39.40
N LYS A 360 -2.51 15.52 -40.20
CA LYS A 360 -1.92 15.89 -41.50
C LYS A 360 -0.54 16.55 -41.31
N ASP A 361 0.35 16.28 -42.26
CA ASP A 361 1.67 16.91 -42.38
C ASP A 361 2.62 16.62 -41.20
N MET A 362 2.36 15.58 -40.36
CA MET A 362 3.27 15.16 -39.32
C MET A 362 4.33 14.18 -39.86
N PRO A 363 5.58 14.28 -39.38
CA PRO A 363 6.63 13.37 -39.83
C PRO A 363 6.39 11.94 -39.34
N PRO A 364 6.80 10.91 -40.12
CA PRO A 364 6.79 9.54 -39.68
C PRO A 364 7.74 9.30 -38.52
N ILE A 365 7.38 8.43 -37.60
CA ILE A 365 8.21 8.04 -36.46
C ILE A 365 8.80 6.66 -36.75
N LEU A 366 10.11 6.59 -36.86
CA LEU A 366 10.84 5.34 -37.08
C LEU A 366 10.99 4.55 -35.78
N VAL A 367 10.67 3.28 -35.83
CA VAL A 367 10.61 2.41 -34.64
C VAL A 367 11.18 1.02 -34.92
N HIS A 368 11.42 0.24 -33.86
CA HIS A 368 11.99 -1.09 -33.91
C HIS A 368 10.94 -2.12 -33.55
N ARG A 369 10.58 -3.00 -34.49
CA ARG A 369 9.57 -4.07 -34.30
C ARG A 369 9.84 -4.89 -33.05
N LEU A 370 11.10 -5.23 -32.79
CA LEU A 370 11.46 -6.07 -31.65
C LEU A 370 11.05 -5.42 -30.33
N ILE A 371 11.32 -4.12 -30.15
CA ILE A 371 10.98 -3.37 -28.92
C ILE A 371 9.46 -3.24 -28.79
N LEU A 372 8.78 -2.80 -29.85
CA LEU A 372 7.33 -2.65 -29.82
C LEU A 372 6.62 -3.98 -29.59
N SER A 373 7.03 -5.05 -30.26
CA SER A 373 6.41 -6.37 -30.11
C SER A 373 6.60 -6.98 -28.73
N THR A 374 7.68 -6.65 -28.02
CA THR A 374 7.91 -7.10 -26.65
C THR A 374 7.08 -6.34 -25.64
N ARG A 375 6.85 -5.05 -25.86
CA ARG A 375 6.23 -4.16 -24.87
C ARG A 375 4.78 -3.78 -25.17
N TRP A 376 4.30 -4.07 -26.38
CA TRP A 376 2.97 -3.75 -26.86
C TRP A 376 2.29 -4.98 -27.49
N PRO A 377 1.49 -5.75 -26.74
CA PRO A 377 0.86 -6.99 -27.22
C PRO A 377 -0.02 -6.79 -28.45
N HIS A 378 -0.75 -5.67 -28.53
CA HIS A 378 -1.56 -5.33 -29.70
C HIS A 378 -0.71 -5.20 -30.99
N PHE A 379 0.41 -4.50 -30.93
CA PHE A 379 1.34 -4.39 -32.04
C PHE A 379 1.94 -5.75 -32.45
N ARG A 380 2.27 -6.60 -31.48
CA ARG A 380 2.71 -7.98 -31.75
C ARG A 380 1.67 -8.73 -32.58
N ASN A 381 0.40 -8.63 -32.19
CA ASN A 381 -0.70 -9.29 -32.89
C ASN A 381 -0.84 -8.76 -34.32
N ILE A 382 -0.70 -7.46 -34.56
CA ILE A 382 -0.70 -6.87 -35.90
C ILE A 382 0.42 -7.49 -36.74
N CYS A 383 1.65 -7.51 -36.22
CA CYS A 383 2.81 -8.06 -36.95
C CYS A 383 2.70 -9.56 -37.28
N THR A 384 1.97 -10.35 -36.46
CA THR A 384 1.85 -11.82 -36.63
C THR A 384 0.59 -12.24 -37.35
N SER A 385 -0.41 -11.37 -37.51
CA SER A 385 -1.73 -11.72 -38.07
C SER A 385 -1.78 -11.71 -39.62
N GLY A 386 -0.71 -11.29 -40.31
CA GLY A 386 -0.69 -11.17 -41.76
C GLY A 386 -1.54 -10.01 -42.31
N MET A 387 -1.91 -9.05 -41.49
CA MET A 387 -2.60 -7.83 -41.90
C MET A 387 -1.74 -6.97 -42.84
N SER A 388 -2.39 -6.06 -43.57
CA SER A 388 -1.74 -5.14 -44.54
C SER A 388 -0.63 -4.31 -43.89
N GLU A 389 -0.81 -3.92 -42.64
CA GLU A 389 0.13 -3.15 -41.83
C GLU A 389 1.46 -3.90 -41.58
N ALA A 390 1.37 -5.21 -41.39
CA ALA A 390 2.55 -6.06 -41.25
C ALA A 390 3.38 -6.11 -42.55
N ALA A 391 2.69 -6.12 -43.71
CA ALA A 391 3.33 -6.18 -45.03
C ALA A 391 3.89 -4.82 -45.46
N SER A 392 3.18 -3.72 -45.16
CA SER A 392 3.60 -2.35 -45.48
C SER A 392 4.67 -1.80 -44.55
N ALA A 393 4.92 -2.48 -43.41
CA ALA A 393 5.78 -2.02 -42.33
C ALA A 393 5.38 -0.60 -41.80
N THR A 394 4.08 -0.30 -41.87
CA THR A 394 3.54 1.00 -41.45
C THR A 394 2.23 0.81 -40.70
N LEU A 395 2.06 1.54 -39.59
CA LEU A 395 0.82 1.60 -38.82
C LEU A 395 0.44 3.05 -38.54
N THR A 396 -0.82 3.41 -38.79
CA THR A 396 -1.37 4.73 -38.49
C THR A 396 -2.20 4.66 -37.21
N LEU A 397 -1.92 5.57 -36.27
CA LEU A 397 -2.67 5.74 -35.02
C LEU A 397 -3.55 7.01 -35.12
N GLU A 398 -4.77 6.93 -34.58
CA GLU A 398 -5.75 8.03 -34.64
C GLU A 398 -5.49 9.12 -33.59
N ASP A 399 -4.58 8.88 -32.66
CA ASP A 399 -4.26 9.82 -31.59
C ASP A 399 -3.38 11.00 -32.09
N PRO A 400 -3.41 12.17 -31.42
CA PRO A 400 -2.57 13.32 -31.75
C PRO A 400 -1.09 12.96 -31.79
N TYR A 401 -0.36 13.53 -32.74
CA TYR A 401 1.06 13.22 -32.98
C TYR A 401 1.93 13.27 -31.72
N HIS A 402 1.76 14.31 -30.90
CA HIS A 402 2.51 14.44 -29.66
C HIS A 402 2.21 13.31 -28.66
N SER A 403 0.96 12.84 -28.60
CA SER A 403 0.53 11.71 -27.76
C SER A 403 1.09 10.38 -28.29
N VAL A 404 1.04 10.16 -29.61
CA VAL A 404 1.65 9.00 -30.27
C VAL A 404 3.16 8.95 -30.00
N ARG A 405 3.84 10.08 -30.18
CA ARG A 405 5.28 10.18 -29.92
C ARG A 405 5.62 9.91 -28.45
N ALA A 406 4.85 10.46 -27.52
CA ALA A 406 5.01 10.22 -26.08
C ALA A 406 4.74 8.75 -25.71
N PHE A 407 3.72 8.13 -26.31
CA PHE A 407 3.42 6.72 -26.14
C PHE A 407 4.58 5.83 -26.60
N LEU A 408 5.10 6.08 -27.80
CA LEU A 408 6.25 5.34 -28.30
C LEU A 408 7.48 5.55 -27.43
N ARG A 409 7.77 6.79 -27.00
CA ARG A 409 8.85 7.07 -26.06
C ARG A 409 8.70 6.25 -24.76
N TYR A 410 7.50 6.17 -24.21
CA TYR A 410 7.24 5.32 -23.04
C TYR A 410 7.59 3.85 -23.33
N LEU A 411 7.24 3.30 -24.47
CA LEU A 411 7.57 1.91 -24.81
C LEU A 411 9.08 1.64 -24.81
N TYR A 412 9.91 2.64 -25.13
CA TYR A 412 11.36 2.54 -25.07
C TYR A 412 11.93 2.80 -23.68
N THR A 413 11.40 3.78 -22.95
CA THR A 413 12.02 4.30 -21.73
C THR A 413 11.40 3.81 -20.43
N ASP A 414 10.17 3.29 -20.48
CA ASP A 414 9.35 2.98 -19.30
C ASP A 414 9.15 4.17 -18.33
N SER A 415 9.23 5.41 -18.87
CA SER A 415 9.19 6.65 -18.10
C SER A 415 8.25 7.68 -18.72
N LEU A 416 7.62 8.49 -17.87
CA LEU A 416 6.78 9.64 -18.24
C LEU A 416 7.53 10.98 -18.02
N GLU A 417 8.81 10.95 -17.70
CA GLU A 417 9.59 12.13 -17.38
C GLU A 417 9.59 13.16 -18.49
N GLY A 418 9.36 14.43 -18.14
CA GLY A 418 9.33 15.57 -19.08
C GLY A 418 8.06 15.66 -19.92
N MET A 419 7.02 14.84 -19.67
CA MET A 419 5.72 14.95 -20.35
C MET A 419 4.80 15.93 -19.62
N SER A 420 3.95 16.65 -20.36
CA SER A 420 2.92 17.53 -19.78
C SER A 420 1.78 16.70 -19.15
N VAL A 421 1.02 17.29 -18.21
CA VAL A 421 -0.14 16.64 -17.58
C VAL A 421 -1.17 16.23 -18.63
N GLU A 422 -1.41 17.07 -19.63
CA GLU A 422 -2.32 16.77 -20.74
C GLU A 422 -1.85 15.55 -21.55
N THR A 423 -0.55 15.49 -21.89
CA THR A 423 0.03 14.34 -22.59
C THR A 423 -0.14 13.06 -21.76
N VAL A 424 0.14 13.10 -20.46
CA VAL A 424 -0.03 11.95 -19.57
C VAL A 424 -1.50 11.53 -19.46
N ALA A 425 -2.43 12.47 -19.43
CA ALA A 425 -3.86 12.18 -19.44
C ALA A 425 -4.30 11.48 -20.75
N ASN A 426 -3.75 11.86 -21.90
CA ASN A 426 -3.98 11.14 -23.16
C ASN A 426 -3.33 9.76 -23.17
N LEU A 427 -2.13 9.61 -22.60
CA LEU A 427 -1.46 8.31 -22.44
C LEU A 427 -2.23 7.36 -21.53
N LEU A 428 -2.96 7.85 -20.53
CA LEU A 428 -3.86 7.04 -19.70
C LEU A 428 -4.92 6.37 -20.58
N VAL A 429 -5.54 7.11 -21.48
CA VAL A 429 -6.55 6.57 -22.43
C VAL A 429 -5.92 5.56 -23.40
N MET A 430 -4.73 5.85 -23.93
CA MET A 430 -4.01 4.91 -24.80
C MET A 430 -3.62 3.64 -24.04
N GLY A 431 -3.15 3.78 -22.79
CA GLY A 431 -2.83 2.64 -21.92
C GLY A 431 -4.02 1.71 -21.71
N ASN A 432 -5.22 2.28 -21.49
CA ASN A 432 -6.45 1.51 -21.35
C ASN A 432 -6.82 0.82 -22.67
N ARG A 433 -6.82 1.57 -23.79
CA ARG A 433 -7.14 1.04 -25.13
C ARG A 433 -6.27 -0.15 -25.52
N TYR A 434 -4.99 -0.10 -25.19
CA TYR A 434 -4.00 -1.12 -25.55
C TYR A 434 -3.72 -2.14 -24.45
N CYS A 435 -4.49 -2.13 -23.35
CA CYS A 435 -4.36 -3.02 -22.19
C CYS A 435 -2.93 -3.02 -21.62
N LEU A 436 -2.37 -1.84 -21.41
CA LEU A 436 -1.05 -1.64 -20.84
C LEU A 436 -1.17 -1.19 -19.37
N ASP A 437 -1.47 -2.13 -18.48
CA ASP A 437 -1.73 -1.88 -17.05
C ASP A 437 -0.63 -1.05 -16.38
N ARG A 438 0.64 -1.32 -16.73
CA ARG A 438 1.75 -0.56 -16.17
C ARG A 438 1.74 0.90 -16.60
N LEU A 439 1.43 1.19 -17.88
CA LEU A 439 1.30 2.57 -18.37
C LEU A 439 0.16 3.30 -17.65
N GLN A 440 -1.00 2.63 -17.49
CA GLN A 440 -2.13 3.20 -16.77
C GLN A 440 -1.74 3.57 -15.33
N LYS A 441 -1.12 2.64 -14.60
CA LYS A 441 -0.66 2.88 -13.21
C LYS A 441 0.34 4.04 -13.12
N LEU A 442 1.28 4.15 -14.05
CA LEU A 442 2.24 5.27 -14.10
C LEU A 442 1.52 6.59 -14.38
N CYS A 443 0.60 6.61 -15.35
CA CYS A 443 -0.18 7.82 -15.66
C CYS A 443 -1.03 8.24 -14.45
N CYS A 444 -1.75 7.32 -13.80
CA CYS A 444 -2.52 7.63 -12.59
C CYS A 444 -1.62 8.23 -11.50
N ALA A 445 -0.47 7.61 -11.21
CA ALA A 445 0.46 8.11 -10.20
C ALA A 445 0.95 9.53 -10.50
N ASP A 446 1.31 9.81 -11.74
CA ASP A 446 1.79 11.11 -12.19
C ASP A 446 0.67 12.17 -12.15
N LEU A 447 -0.53 11.82 -12.61
CA LEU A 447 -1.70 12.72 -12.59
C LEU A 447 -2.12 13.06 -11.17
N HIS A 448 -2.15 12.09 -10.25
CA HIS A 448 -2.42 12.35 -8.83
C HIS A 448 -1.42 13.32 -8.21
N ALA A 449 -0.16 13.25 -8.61
CA ALA A 449 0.90 14.10 -8.06
C ALA A 449 0.91 15.53 -8.63
N ARG A 450 0.55 15.69 -9.91
CA ARG A 450 0.73 16.96 -10.65
C ARG A 450 -0.57 17.68 -11.01
N MET A 451 -1.74 17.11 -10.74
CA MET A 451 -3.04 17.72 -11.04
C MET A 451 -3.18 19.09 -10.36
N ASP A 452 -3.53 20.10 -11.13
CA ASP A 452 -3.76 21.49 -10.68
C ASP A 452 -5.09 22.04 -11.21
N VAL A 453 -5.38 23.30 -10.94
CA VAL A 453 -6.62 23.97 -11.36
C VAL A 453 -6.77 23.98 -12.88
N GLU A 454 -5.68 24.18 -13.62
CA GLU A 454 -5.72 24.27 -15.09
C GLU A 454 -5.95 22.91 -15.76
N SER A 455 -5.41 21.84 -15.19
CA SER A 455 -5.43 20.49 -15.78
C SER A 455 -6.53 19.59 -15.25
N VAL A 456 -7.12 19.89 -14.09
CA VAL A 456 -8.05 19.00 -13.39
C VAL A 456 -9.28 18.59 -14.22
N ALA A 457 -9.84 19.49 -15.02
CA ALA A 457 -11.00 19.18 -15.84
C ALA A 457 -10.65 18.17 -16.95
N THR A 458 -9.49 18.34 -17.59
CA THR A 458 -8.97 17.39 -18.58
C THR A 458 -8.68 16.03 -17.95
N VAL A 459 -8.06 16.02 -16.76
CA VAL A 459 -7.79 14.78 -16.01
C VAL A 459 -9.10 14.06 -15.66
N TYR A 460 -10.10 14.79 -15.14
CA TYR A 460 -11.42 14.23 -14.86
C TYR A 460 -12.04 13.57 -16.08
N ALA A 461 -12.07 14.28 -17.22
CA ALA A 461 -12.62 13.75 -18.46
C ALA A 461 -11.94 12.45 -18.90
N ARG A 462 -10.61 12.37 -18.83
CA ARG A 462 -9.86 11.18 -19.23
C ARG A 462 -9.99 10.04 -18.23
N ALA A 463 -10.03 10.33 -16.93
CA ALA A 463 -10.27 9.34 -15.88
C ALA A 463 -11.66 8.68 -16.04
N CYS A 464 -12.71 9.46 -16.31
CA CYS A 464 -14.05 8.92 -16.58
C CYS A 464 -14.07 8.02 -17.82
N MET A 465 -13.34 8.37 -18.89
CA MET A 465 -13.25 7.55 -20.10
C MET A 465 -12.66 6.17 -19.84
N VAL A 466 -11.71 6.07 -18.93
CA VAL A 466 -11.04 4.80 -18.57
C VAL A 466 -11.68 4.12 -17.36
N GLN A 467 -12.71 4.74 -16.76
CA GLN A 467 -13.41 4.24 -15.57
C GLN A 467 -12.50 4.06 -14.35
N ASP A 468 -11.50 4.93 -14.18
CA ASP A 468 -10.66 4.97 -12.99
C ASP A 468 -11.37 5.75 -11.89
N GLU A 469 -12.02 5.03 -10.98
CA GLU A 469 -12.84 5.63 -9.91
C GLU A 469 -12.02 6.50 -8.95
N GLY A 470 -10.81 6.07 -8.60
CA GLY A 470 -9.94 6.80 -7.66
C GLY A 470 -9.51 8.15 -8.21
N LEU A 471 -9.07 8.18 -9.47
CA LEU A 471 -8.66 9.41 -10.14
C LEU A 471 -9.87 10.32 -10.43
N CYS A 472 -11.03 9.75 -10.83
CA CYS A 472 -12.28 10.51 -11.02
C CYS A 472 -12.70 11.22 -9.74
N GLN A 473 -12.77 10.52 -8.63
CA GLN A 473 -13.18 11.09 -7.35
C GLN A 473 -12.23 12.21 -6.92
N ARG A 474 -10.92 11.97 -6.97
CA ARG A 474 -9.95 12.99 -6.59
C ARG A 474 -10.02 14.23 -7.48
N ALA A 475 -10.18 14.05 -8.80
CA ALA A 475 -10.36 15.17 -9.72
C ALA A 475 -11.65 15.93 -9.43
N LEU A 476 -12.75 15.23 -9.16
CA LEU A 476 -14.03 15.83 -8.76
C LEU A 476 -13.88 16.71 -7.52
N PHE A 477 -13.23 16.21 -6.46
CA PHE A 477 -13.00 17.01 -5.26
C PHE A 477 -12.22 18.26 -5.55
N LYS A 478 -11.15 18.16 -6.31
CA LYS A 478 -10.35 19.34 -6.68
C LYS A 478 -11.11 20.33 -7.53
N ILE A 479 -12.02 19.85 -8.42
CA ILE A 479 -12.94 20.70 -9.17
C ILE A 479 -13.88 21.43 -8.20
N MET A 480 -14.43 20.74 -7.20
CA MET A 480 -15.34 21.32 -6.23
C MET A 480 -14.65 22.37 -5.34
N ASP A 481 -13.43 22.09 -4.87
CA ASP A 481 -12.66 23.01 -4.03
C ASP A 481 -12.35 24.35 -4.74
N ASP A 482 -12.06 24.31 -6.04
CA ASP A 482 -11.69 25.49 -6.85
C ASP A 482 -12.69 25.78 -7.98
N PHE A 483 -13.97 25.44 -7.82
CA PHE A 483 -14.97 25.42 -8.89
C PHE A 483 -15.00 26.71 -9.71
N GLY A 484 -15.03 27.86 -9.05
CA GLY A 484 -15.08 29.17 -9.72
C GLY A 484 -13.86 29.48 -10.59
N ARG A 485 -12.69 28.86 -10.29
CA ARG A 485 -11.47 28.99 -11.09
C ARG A 485 -11.44 27.96 -12.21
N VAL A 486 -11.78 26.70 -11.90
CA VAL A 486 -11.77 25.58 -12.85
C VAL A 486 -12.72 25.82 -14.03
N THR A 487 -13.93 26.34 -13.79
CA THR A 487 -14.91 26.64 -14.85
C THR A 487 -14.43 27.67 -15.90
N LYS A 488 -13.38 28.40 -15.60
CA LYS A 488 -12.78 29.39 -16.52
C LYS A 488 -11.64 28.81 -17.35
N THR A 489 -11.15 27.62 -17.05
CA THR A 489 -10.04 26.96 -17.73
C THR A 489 -10.45 26.47 -19.13
N ALA A 490 -9.45 26.28 -20.01
CA ALA A 490 -9.67 25.71 -21.33
C ALA A 490 -10.20 24.27 -21.24
N GLY A 491 -9.57 23.45 -20.39
CA GLY A 491 -9.96 22.06 -20.20
C GLY A 491 -11.42 21.87 -19.75
N PHE A 492 -11.96 22.79 -18.94
CA PHE A 492 -13.37 22.72 -18.55
C PHE A 492 -14.31 23.05 -19.74
N ARG A 493 -13.92 23.99 -20.59
CA ARG A 493 -14.71 24.37 -21.78
C ARG A 493 -14.73 23.30 -22.86
N GLU A 494 -13.74 22.41 -22.85
CA GLU A 494 -13.63 21.29 -23.78
C GLU A 494 -14.40 20.04 -23.30
N LEU A 495 -14.98 20.04 -22.10
CA LEU A 495 -15.83 18.96 -21.61
C LEU A 495 -17.05 18.78 -22.52
N THR A 496 -17.32 17.55 -22.92
CA THR A 496 -18.51 17.22 -23.68
C THR A 496 -19.77 17.39 -22.82
N HIS A 497 -20.92 17.53 -23.46
CA HIS A 497 -22.19 17.61 -22.74
C HIS A 497 -22.44 16.43 -21.81
N GLU A 498 -22.08 15.21 -22.23
CA GLU A 498 -22.20 14.00 -21.43
C GLU A 498 -21.26 14.05 -20.20
N GLN A 499 -20.02 14.52 -20.39
CA GLN A 499 -19.06 14.69 -19.30
C GLN A 499 -19.50 15.76 -18.28
N LEU A 500 -20.12 16.83 -18.76
CA LEU A 500 -20.70 17.85 -17.88
C LEU A 500 -21.88 17.31 -17.07
N ILE A 501 -22.78 16.51 -17.69
CA ILE A 501 -23.86 15.85 -16.96
C ILE A 501 -23.29 14.90 -15.92
N ALA A 502 -22.33 14.04 -16.29
CA ALA A 502 -21.70 13.12 -15.37
C ALA A 502 -21.02 13.84 -14.19
N LEU A 503 -20.40 15.00 -14.45
CA LEU A 503 -19.85 15.86 -13.41
C LEU A 503 -20.92 16.36 -12.45
N TRP A 504 -22.05 16.87 -12.99
CA TRP A 504 -23.16 17.37 -12.17
C TRP A 504 -23.81 16.26 -11.34
N ASP A 505 -23.99 15.08 -11.91
CA ASP A 505 -24.58 13.93 -11.22
C ASP A 505 -23.66 13.39 -10.12
N ALA A 506 -22.35 13.55 -10.27
CA ALA A 506 -21.35 13.13 -9.29
C ALA A 506 -21.20 14.10 -8.10
N ILE A 507 -21.73 15.35 -8.22
CA ILE A 507 -21.71 16.33 -7.13
C ILE A 507 -22.70 15.91 -6.04
N PRO A 508 -22.25 15.74 -4.77
CA PRO A 508 -23.15 15.41 -3.66
C PRO A 508 -24.25 16.47 -3.50
N ARG A 509 -25.47 16.04 -3.18
CA ARG A 509 -26.63 16.94 -3.03
C ARG A 509 -26.48 17.99 -1.92
N GLU A 510 -25.64 17.67 -0.93
CA GLU A 510 -25.31 18.54 0.19
C GLU A 510 -24.09 19.44 -0.06
N ALA A 511 -23.51 19.39 -1.26
CA ALA A 511 -22.34 20.21 -1.60
C ALA A 511 -22.75 21.67 -1.80
N PHE A 512 -22.08 22.57 -1.09
CA PHE A 512 -22.19 24.00 -1.28
C PHE A 512 -21.02 24.51 -2.12
N ILE A 513 -21.31 25.15 -3.23
CA ILE A 513 -20.30 25.87 -4.02
C ILE A 513 -20.11 27.23 -3.38
N THR A 514 -18.96 27.48 -2.75
CA THR A 514 -18.59 28.82 -2.28
C THR A 514 -18.02 29.63 -3.45
N ALA A 515 -18.55 30.83 -3.63
CA ALA A 515 -18.11 31.76 -4.68
C ALA A 515 -16.75 32.39 -4.35
#